data_9a879cfabcc01e83128cd51f37f08210
#
_entry.id   9a879cfabcc01e83128cd51f37f08210
#
_cell.length_a   1.000
_cell.length_b   1.000
_cell.length_c   1.000
_cell.angle_alpha   90.00
_cell.angle_beta   90.00
_cell.angle_gamma   90.00
#
_symmetry.space_group_name_H-M   'P 1'
#
loop_
_entity.id
_entity.type
_entity.pdbx_description
1 polymer ?
#
loop_
_entity_poly.entity_id
_entity_poly.type
_entity_poly.pdbx_seq_one_letter_code
_entity_poly.pdbx_strand_id
1 'polypeptide(L)'
;MDRSNGYEAVSEEFLAHRGRSRSTGIGVKEVRKWARTLPLGSSVIDLGCGPGFPITVILVDEGLQVFGVDAAPSFVAAFQRNLPGTPILCEAVQESRLFDRTFDAILTWGLMFLLQAEDQHRLVQRFAEVLEPGGRLLFTSPAKPAVWRDEMTGLESLSLGAEQYRNLLGAVGISVAEEYEDEGENHYFDALKGKIA
;
A
#
# COMPACT_ATOMS: atom_id res chain seq x y z
N MET A 1 8.04 21.32 -1.23
CA MET A 1 6.89 21.07 -0.34
C MET A 1 6.96 19.59 0.03
N ASP A 2 6.91 19.24 1.31
CA ASP A 2 6.92 17.84 1.75
C ASP A 2 5.65 17.13 1.26
N ARG A 3 5.81 16.00 0.59
CA ARG A 3 4.71 15.19 0.02
C ARG A 3 4.57 13.84 0.69
N SER A 4 5.34 13.61 1.75
CA SER A 4 5.34 12.38 2.52
C SER A 4 4.30 12.36 3.65
N ASN A 5 3.35 13.30 3.67
CA ASN A 5 2.42 13.50 4.80
C ASN A 5 3.12 13.63 6.15
N GLY A 6 4.26 14.34 6.17
CA GLY A 6 5.05 14.56 7.38
C GLY A 6 5.97 13.39 7.77
N TYR A 7 5.89 12.26 7.10
CA TYR A 7 6.70 11.08 7.45
C TYR A 7 8.20 11.28 7.24
N GLU A 8 8.61 12.17 6.31
CA GLU A 8 10.03 12.52 6.20
C GLU A 8 10.55 13.19 7.47
N ALA A 9 9.75 14.07 8.08
CA ALA A 9 10.15 14.79 9.29
C ALA A 9 10.30 13.86 10.52
N VAL A 10 9.58 12.74 10.56
CA VAL A 10 9.61 11.75 11.66
C VAL A 10 10.32 10.44 11.25
N SER A 11 10.98 10.44 10.10
CA SER A 11 11.58 9.24 9.52
C SER A 11 12.61 8.56 10.41
N GLU A 12 13.44 9.32 11.11
CA GLU A 12 14.45 8.80 12.02
C GLU A 12 13.79 8.01 13.19
N GLU A 13 12.77 8.58 13.81
CA GLU A 13 12.01 7.93 14.88
C GLU A 13 11.29 6.68 14.37
N PHE A 14 10.63 6.77 13.21
CA PHE A 14 9.97 5.64 12.58
C PHE A 14 10.94 4.48 12.32
N LEU A 15 12.09 4.75 11.70
CA LEU A 15 13.12 3.75 11.42
C LEU A 15 13.71 3.12 12.68
N ALA A 16 13.83 3.90 13.77
CA ALA A 16 14.30 3.40 15.04
C ALA A 16 13.34 2.38 15.69
N HIS A 17 12.04 2.51 15.48
CA HIS A 17 11.02 1.72 16.18
C HIS A 17 10.35 0.66 15.29
N ARG A 18 10.00 0.98 14.03
CA ARG A 18 9.21 0.11 13.14
C ARG A 18 10.01 -0.62 12.05
N GLY A 19 11.15 -0.12 11.63
CA GLY A 19 11.92 -0.65 10.49
C GLY A 19 12.89 -1.79 10.80
N ARG A 20 12.82 -2.44 11.97
CA ARG A 20 13.89 -3.35 12.43
C ARG A 20 13.61 -4.84 12.25
N SER A 21 12.36 -5.27 12.20
CA SER A 21 12.03 -6.70 12.10
C SER A 21 11.71 -7.08 10.67
N ARG A 22 12.46 -8.05 10.15
CA ARG A 22 12.27 -8.59 8.79
C ARG A 22 11.05 -9.51 8.67
N SER A 23 10.60 -10.14 9.76
CA SER A 23 9.65 -11.25 9.65
C SER A 23 8.54 -11.25 10.70
N THR A 24 8.54 -10.30 11.61
CA THR A 24 7.54 -10.20 12.68
C THR A 24 6.99 -8.78 12.77
N GLY A 25 5.70 -8.66 12.96
CA GLY A 25 4.99 -7.39 13.08
C GLY A 25 3.54 -7.51 12.62
N ILE A 26 2.77 -6.52 12.96
CA ILE A 26 1.38 -6.38 12.52
C ILE A 26 1.32 -6.39 10.99
N GLY A 27 0.37 -7.13 10.41
CA GLY A 27 0.14 -7.24 8.97
C GLY A 27 1.00 -8.29 8.26
N VAL A 28 2.10 -8.76 8.85
CA VAL A 28 3.02 -9.74 8.22
C VAL A 28 2.31 -11.03 7.81
N LYS A 29 1.48 -11.56 8.69
CA LYS A 29 0.74 -12.82 8.46
C LYS A 29 -0.29 -12.66 7.34
N GLU A 30 -1.03 -11.58 7.36
CA GLU A 30 -2.10 -11.28 6.40
C GLU A 30 -1.52 -11.02 5.00
N VAL A 31 -0.49 -10.17 4.91
CA VAL A 31 0.20 -9.91 3.64
C VAL A 31 0.85 -11.16 3.08
N ARG A 32 1.46 -12.02 3.92
CA ARG A 32 2.01 -13.30 3.50
C ARG A 32 0.93 -14.25 2.97
N LYS A 33 -0.22 -14.36 3.68
CA LYS A 33 -1.37 -15.16 3.23
C LYS A 33 -1.84 -14.69 1.85
N TRP A 34 -1.98 -13.38 1.67
CA TRP A 34 -2.39 -12.79 0.41
C TRP A 34 -1.35 -13.00 -0.71
N ALA A 35 -0.07 -12.74 -0.44
CA ALA A 35 1.01 -12.92 -1.41
C ALA A 35 1.06 -14.33 -1.99
N ARG A 36 0.79 -15.35 -1.18
CA ARG A 36 0.72 -16.77 -1.60
C ARG A 36 -0.45 -17.10 -2.50
N THR A 37 -1.42 -16.22 -2.65
CA THR A 37 -2.51 -16.39 -3.63
C THR A 37 -2.11 -15.96 -5.03
N LEU A 38 -1.01 -15.21 -5.16
CA LEU A 38 -0.47 -14.74 -6.42
C LEU A 38 0.43 -15.81 -7.06
N PRO A 39 0.43 -15.97 -8.39
CA PRO A 39 1.40 -16.81 -9.07
C PRO A 39 2.83 -16.38 -8.77
N LEU A 40 3.74 -17.34 -8.65
CA LEU A 40 5.17 -17.08 -8.46
C LEU A 40 5.69 -16.16 -9.58
N GLY A 41 6.47 -15.15 -9.23
CA GLY A 41 7.01 -14.18 -10.17
C GLY A 41 6.03 -13.08 -10.61
N SER A 42 4.78 -13.06 -10.09
CA SER A 42 3.86 -11.95 -10.34
C SER A 42 4.48 -10.60 -9.98
N SER A 43 4.21 -9.61 -10.81
CA SER A 43 4.63 -8.22 -10.58
C SER A 43 3.70 -7.54 -9.59
N VAL A 44 4.26 -6.99 -8.50
CA VAL A 44 3.51 -6.30 -7.45
C VAL A 44 4.06 -4.90 -7.26
N ILE A 45 3.19 -3.89 -7.29
CA ILE A 45 3.55 -2.55 -6.84
C ILE A 45 3.09 -2.34 -5.39
N ASP A 46 4.01 -1.88 -4.53
CA ASP A 46 3.77 -1.54 -3.14
C ASP A 46 3.80 -0.02 -2.98
N LEU A 47 2.63 0.55 -2.71
CA LEU A 47 2.41 1.99 -2.63
C LEU A 47 2.45 2.46 -1.18
N GLY A 48 3.34 3.39 -0.87
CA GLY A 48 3.68 3.78 0.49
C GLY A 48 4.51 2.69 1.17
N CYS A 49 5.47 2.12 0.45
CA CYS A 49 6.24 0.95 0.88
C CYS A 49 7.16 1.22 2.08
N GLY A 50 7.34 2.49 2.46
CA GLY A 50 8.22 2.88 3.56
C GLY A 50 9.65 2.33 3.39
N PRO A 51 10.30 1.90 4.48
CA PRO A 51 11.65 1.32 4.43
C PRO A 51 11.68 -0.14 3.93
N GLY A 52 10.56 -0.70 3.44
CA GLY A 52 10.44 -2.07 2.96
C GLY A 52 10.21 -3.13 4.04
N PHE A 53 10.47 -2.82 5.30
CA PHE A 53 10.23 -3.70 6.46
C PHE A 53 9.04 -3.19 7.29
N PRO A 54 8.21 -4.10 7.82
CA PRO A 54 8.23 -5.56 7.66
C PRO A 54 7.40 -6.06 6.46
N ILE A 55 6.74 -5.19 5.70
CA ILE A 55 5.68 -5.55 4.75
C ILE A 55 6.24 -5.92 3.37
N THR A 56 6.94 -5.02 2.68
CA THR A 56 7.44 -5.27 1.31
C THR A 56 8.35 -6.50 1.24
N VAL A 57 9.18 -6.72 2.26
CA VAL A 57 10.08 -7.87 2.31
C VAL A 57 9.34 -9.20 2.21
N ILE A 58 8.09 -9.27 2.70
CA ILE A 58 7.26 -10.49 2.60
C ILE A 58 6.94 -10.81 1.14
N LEU A 59 6.64 -9.82 0.32
CA LEU A 59 6.38 -10.01 -1.11
C LEU A 59 7.62 -10.56 -1.82
N VAL A 60 8.80 -10.02 -1.49
CA VAL A 60 10.08 -10.49 -2.04
C VAL A 60 10.39 -11.92 -1.58
N ASP A 61 10.21 -12.22 -0.28
CA ASP A 61 10.46 -13.55 0.29
C ASP A 61 9.51 -14.63 -0.29
N GLU A 62 8.29 -14.24 -0.71
CA GLU A 62 7.35 -15.15 -1.40
C GLU A 62 7.61 -15.23 -2.93
N GLY A 63 8.71 -14.67 -3.42
CA GLY A 63 9.17 -14.82 -4.81
C GLY A 63 8.46 -13.95 -5.84
N LEU A 64 7.87 -12.82 -5.41
CA LEU A 64 7.21 -11.86 -6.28
C LEU A 64 8.21 -10.82 -6.82
N GLN A 65 7.91 -10.23 -7.98
CA GLN A 65 8.67 -9.11 -8.55
C GLN A 65 8.11 -7.80 -8.01
N VAL A 66 8.78 -7.22 -7.01
CA VAL A 66 8.26 -6.06 -6.28
C VAL A 66 8.81 -4.74 -6.82
N PHE A 67 7.95 -3.73 -6.83
CA PHE A 67 8.24 -2.36 -7.21
C PHE A 67 7.68 -1.44 -6.11
N GLY A 68 8.54 -0.63 -5.47
CA GLY A 68 8.15 0.25 -4.39
C GLY A 68 7.89 1.69 -4.85
N VAL A 69 6.99 2.38 -4.18
CA VAL A 69 6.79 3.83 -4.29
C VAL A 69 6.65 4.42 -2.90
N ASP A 70 7.47 5.41 -2.56
CA ASP A 70 7.33 6.15 -1.30
C ASP A 70 7.76 7.61 -1.49
N ALA A 71 7.12 8.53 -0.80
CA ALA A 71 7.38 9.95 -0.93
C ALA A 71 8.50 10.47 -0.01
N ALA A 72 8.89 9.70 1.03
CA ALA A 72 9.90 10.08 2.00
C ALA A 72 11.31 9.66 1.54
N PRO A 73 12.22 10.58 1.18
CA PRO A 73 13.58 10.26 0.75
C PRO A 73 14.34 9.37 1.73
N SER A 74 14.17 9.60 3.03
CA SER A 74 14.81 8.80 4.09
C SER A 74 14.31 7.35 4.09
N PHE A 75 13.03 7.13 3.82
CA PHE A 75 12.48 5.77 3.68
C PHE A 75 12.97 5.10 2.40
N VAL A 76 13.01 5.82 1.27
CA VAL A 76 13.57 5.30 0.02
C VAL A 76 15.02 4.87 0.19
N ALA A 77 15.85 5.68 0.87
CA ALA A 77 17.23 5.32 1.17
C ALA A 77 17.34 4.09 2.08
N ALA A 78 16.44 3.96 3.06
CA ALA A 78 16.37 2.77 3.92
C ALA A 78 15.89 1.53 3.12
N PHE A 79 14.89 1.68 2.28
CA PHE A 79 14.40 0.62 1.40
C PHE A 79 15.50 0.04 0.51
N GLN A 80 16.28 0.91 -0.15
CA GLN A 80 17.40 0.49 -1.00
C GLN A 80 18.47 -0.30 -0.24
N ARG A 81 18.71 0.03 1.04
CA ARG A 81 19.61 -0.75 1.91
C ARG A 81 19.01 -2.09 2.35
N ASN A 82 17.70 -2.11 2.64
CA ASN A 82 17.01 -3.27 3.16
C ASN A 82 16.70 -4.32 2.07
N LEU A 83 16.41 -3.85 0.86
CA LEU A 83 15.98 -4.66 -0.30
C LEU A 83 16.82 -4.28 -1.53
N PRO A 84 18.14 -4.55 -1.52
CA PRO A 84 19.01 -4.18 -2.63
C PRO A 84 18.57 -4.87 -3.93
N GLY A 85 18.49 -4.09 -5.01
CA GLY A 85 18.04 -4.57 -6.32
C GLY A 85 16.52 -4.52 -6.54
N THR A 86 15.71 -4.24 -5.53
CA THR A 86 14.27 -4.01 -5.69
C THR A 86 14.04 -2.57 -6.17
N PRO A 87 13.38 -2.36 -7.33
CA PRO A 87 13.11 -1.02 -7.84
C PRO A 87 12.23 -0.20 -6.89
N ILE A 88 12.56 1.08 -6.72
CA ILE A 88 11.77 2.03 -5.93
C ILE A 88 11.80 3.43 -6.56
N LEU A 89 10.65 4.11 -6.56
CA LEU A 89 10.52 5.52 -6.91
C LEU A 89 10.35 6.37 -5.64
N CYS A 90 11.07 7.51 -5.60
CA CYS A 90 10.89 8.52 -4.57
C CYS A 90 9.85 9.54 -5.06
N GLU A 91 8.57 9.19 -4.99
CA GLU A 91 7.46 9.96 -5.54
C GLU A 91 6.23 9.84 -4.63
N ALA A 92 5.41 10.90 -4.57
CA ALA A 92 4.09 10.80 -3.94
C ALA A 92 3.15 9.99 -4.83
N VAL A 93 2.43 9.03 -4.25
CA VAL A 93 1.62 8.05 -5.00
C VAL A 93 0.55 8.68 -5.90
N GLN A 94 -0.02 9.81 -5.48
CA GLN A 94 -1.03 10.55 -6.24
C GLN A 94 -0.47 11.24 -7.50
N GLU A 95 0.84 11.39 -7.61
CA GLU A 95 1.54 12.05 -8.71
C GLU A 95 2.56 11.15 -9.40
N SER A 96 2.80 9.96 -8.82
CA SER A 96 3.78 9.00 -9.33
C SER A 96 3.39 8.51 -10.72
N ARG A 97 4.40 8.32 -11.57
CA ARG A 97 4.25 7.63 -12.86
C ARG A 97 4.04 6.12 -12.72
N LEU A 98 4.17 5.55 -11.51
CA LEU A 98 3.98 4.12 -11.23
C LEU A 98 4.77 3.23 -12.21
N PHE A 99 6.03 3.59 -12.50
CA PHE A 99 6.92 2.91 -13.43
C PHE A 99 6.43 2.86 -14.89
N ASP A 100 5.38 3.61 -15.26
CA ASP A 100 4.77 3.63 -16.61
C ASP A 100 4.43 2.22 -17.15
N ARG A 101 3.90 1.36 -16.27
CA ARG A 101 3.53 -0.02 -16.58
C ARG A 101 2.32 -0.51 -15.79
N THR A 102 1.83 -1.69 -16.14
CA THR A 102 0.80 -2.42 -15.41
C THR A 102 1.41 -3.50 -14.51
N PHE A 103 0.62 -4.00 -13.56
CA PHE A 103 1.01 -4.96 -12.53
C PHE A 103 -0.05 -6.03 -12.33
N ASP A 104 0.40 -7.25 -11.98
CA ASP A 104 -0.49 -8.35 -11.60
C ASP A 104 -1.18 -8.08 -10.26
N ALA A 105 -0.53 -7.31 -9.38
CA ALA A 105 -1.12 -6.95 -8.10
C ALA A 105 -0.64 -5.58 -7.57
N ILE A 106 -1.47 -4.99 -6.71
CA ILE A 106 -1.19 -3.75 -5.97
C ILE A 106 -1.33 -4.05 -4.48
N LEU A 107 -0.33 -3.64 -3.70
CA LEU A 107 -0.40 -3.55 -2.24
C LEU A 107 -0.34 -2.08 -1.83
N THR A 108 -1.15 -1.68 -0.86
CA THR A 108 -1.00 -0.40 -0.16
C THR A 108 -1.40 -0.56 1.31
N TRP A 109 -0.40 -0.75 2.16
CA TRP A 109 -0.57 -1.00 3.58
C TRP A 109 -0.23 0.24 4.40
N GLY A 110 -1.22 0.75 5.15
CA GLY A 110 -1.01 1.92 6.01
C GLY A 110 -0.93 3.27 5.27
N LEU A 111 -1.39 3.36 4.03
CA LEU A 111 -1.28 4.59 3.23
C LEU A 111 -2.63 5.28 2.97
N MET A 112 -3.67 4.52 2.61
CA MET A 112 -4.91 5.11 2.09
C MET A 112 -5.44 6.24 2.97
N PHE A 113 -5.50 6.01 4.26
CA PHE A 113 -6.05 6.97 5.22
C PHE A 113 -5.14 8.20 5.48
N LEU A 114 -3.90 8.21 5.00
CA LEU A 114 -3.01 9.37 5.06
C LEU A 114 -3.31 10.40 3.96
N LEU A 115 -4.07 10.00 2.95
CA LEU A 115 -4.40 10.84 1.80
C LEU A 115 -5.72 11.58 2.04
N GLN A 116 -5.83 12.80 1.49
CA GLN A 116 -7.10 13.53 1.46
C GLN A 116 -8.13 12.79 0.59
N ALA A 117 -9.43 13.01 0.84
CA ALA A 117 -10.51 12.30 0.17
C ALA A 117 -10.39 12.32 -1.36
N GLU A 118 -10.08 13.48 -1.94
CA GLU A 118 -9.89 13.61 -3.40
C GLU A 118 -8.72 12.77 -3.93
N ASP A 119 -7.62 12.68 -3.17
CA ASP A 119 -6.46 11.89 -3.56
C ASP A 119 -6.75 10.40 -3.44
N GLN A 120 -7.54 9.98 -2.44
CA GLN A 120 -8.02 8.60 -2.34
C GLN A 120 -8.89 8.23 -3.55
N HIS A 121 -9.81 9.11 -3.97
CA HIS A 121 -10.63 8.90 -5.17
C HIS A 121 -9.77 8.78 -6.44
N ARG A 122 -8.79 9.66 -6.61
CA ARG A 122 -7.87 9.60 -7.76
C ARG A 122 -7.02 8.33 -7.73
N LEU A 123 -6.54 7.92 -6.55
CA LEU A 123 -5.72 6.72 -6.42
C LEU A 123 -6.50 5.45 -6.77
N VAL A 124 -7.80 5.37 -6.40
CA VAL A 124 -8.68 4.27 -6.82
C VAL A 124 -8.83 4.21 -8.36
N GLN A 125 -8.95 5.35 -9.03
CA GLN A 125 -8.95 5.38 -10.50
C GLN A 125 -7.63 4.87 -11.08
N ARG A 126 -6.51 5.28 -10.48
CA ARG A 126 -5.18 4.81 -10.88
C ARG A 126 -4.98 3.31 -10.64
N PHE A 127 -5.56 2.75 -9.59
CA PHE A 127 -5.54 1.29 -9.39
C PHE A 127 -6.12 0.57 -10.62
N ALA A 128 -7.24 1.05 -11.15
CA ALA A 128 -7.84 0.45 -12.33
C ALA A 128 -6.99 0.61 -13.60
N GLU A 129 -6.23 1.70 -13.72
CA GLU A 129 -5.34 1.93 -14.88
C GLU A 129 -4.13 0.99 -14.87
N VAL A 130 -3.51 0.78 -13.68
CA VAL A 130 -2.24 0.06 -13.59
C VAL A 130 -2.39 -1.41 -13.18
N LEU A 131 -3.57 -1.85 -12.75
CA LEU A 131 -3.83 -3.25 -12.43
C LEU A 131 -4.23 -4.01 -13.70
N GLU A 132 -3.59 -5.15 -13.96
CA GLU A 132 -3.94 -6.03 -15.07
C GLU A 132 -5.38 -6.60 -14.91
N PRO A 133 -6.08 -6.93 -16.01
CA PRO A 133 -7.34 -7.64 -15.91
C PRO A 133 -7.21 -8.95 -15.16
N GLY A 134 -8.01 -9.17 -14.12
CA GLY A 134 -7.91 -10.29 -13.20
C GLY A 134 -6.83 -10.12 -12.11
N GLY A 135 -6.18 -8.97 -12.07
CA GLY A 135 -5.19 -8.62 -11.04
C GLY A 135 -5.82 -8.37 -9.67
N ARG A 136 -5.01 -8.42 -8.62
CA ARG A 136 -5.44 -8.32 -7.22
C ARG A 136 -4.98 -7.02 -6.57
N LEU A 137 -5.83 -6.46 -5.74
CA LEU A 137 -5.53 -5.30 -4.90
C LEU A 137 -5.71 -5.68 -3.44
N LEU A 138 -4.70 -5.38 -2.60
CA LEU A 138 -4.84 -5.42 -1.15
C LEU A 138 -4.53 -4.04 -0.58
N PHE A 139 -5.45 -3.48 0.23
CA PHE A 139 -5.18 -2.26 0.95
C PHE A 139 -5.78 -2.26 2.35
N THR A 140 -5.28 -1.37 3.21
CA THR A 140 -5.81 -1.16 4.56
C THR A 140 -6.38 0.24 4.73
N SER A 141 -7.55 0.32 5.38
CA SER A 141 -8.15 1.55 5.87
C SER A 141 -9.26 1.19 6.88
N PRO A 142 -9.54 2.01 7.91
CA PRO A 142 -10.64 1.73 8.83
C PRO A 142 -11.96 1.51 8.10
N ALA A 143 -12.74 0.49 8.54
CA ALA A 143 -14.04 0.17 7.94
C ALA A 143 -15.10 1.24 8.18
N LYS A 144 -14.97 2.01 9.27
CA LYS A 144 -15.86 3.12 9.58
C LYS A 144 -15.32 4.43 9.03
N PRO A 145 -16.17 5.30 8.46
CA PRO A 145 -15.75 6.66 8.15
C PRO A 145 -15.26 7.36 9.42
N ALA A 146 -14.07 7.94 9.35
CA ALA A 146 -13.45 8.59 10.51
C ALA A 146 -12.44 9.65 10.07
N VAL A 147 -12.21 10.63 10.94
CA VAL A 147 -11.14 11.61 10.84
C VAL A 147 -10.41 11.63 12.17
N TRP A 148 -9.06 11.56 12.13
CA TRP A 148 -8.24 11.59 13.35
C TRP A 148 -6.90 12.27 13.09
N ARG A 149 -6.11 12.41 14.13
CA ARG A 149 -4.72 12.84 14.05
C ARG A 149 -3.81 11.62 14.03
N ASP A 150 -2.97 11.53 13.01
CA ASP A 150 -1.93 10.49 12.95
C ASP A 150 -0.98 10.60 14.15
N GLU A 151 -0.71 9.47 14.81
CA GLU A 151 0.08 9.45 16.05
C GLU A 151 1.54 9.86 15.84
N MET A 152 2.10 9.59 14.66
CA MET A 152 3.50 9.88 14.36
C MET A 152 3.70 11.31 13.86
N THR A 153 2.85 11.75 12.95
CA THR A 153 3.03 13.04 12.27
C THR A 153 2.19 14.16 12.85
N GLY A 154 1.13 13.83 13.60
CA GLY A 154 0.14 14.78 14.09
C GLY A 154 -0.74 15.40 13.00
N LEU A 155 -0.56 14.97 11.73
CA LEU A 155 -1.38 15.44 10.62
C LEU A 155 -2.73 14.73 10.59
N GLU A 156 -3.67 15.29 9.84
CA GLU A 156 -4.98 14.71 9.69
C GLU A 156 -4.93 13.46 8.81
N SER A 157 -5.56 12.40 9.32
CA SER A 157 -5.84 11.16 8.61
C SER A 157 -7.33 10.96 8.50
N LEU A 158 -7.79 10.33 7.42
CA LEU A 158 -9.22 10.08 7.23
C LEU A 158 -9.48 8.74 6.52
N SER A 159 -10.56 8.06 6.93
CA SER A 159 -11.13 6.93 6.20
C SER A 159 -12.47 7.32 5.59
N LEU A 160 -12.68 6.96 4.32
CA LEU A 160 -13.98 7.11 3.66
C LEU A 160 -15.00 6.06 4.14
N GLY A 161 -14.51 4.99 4.76
CA GLY A 161 -15.32 3.85 5.21
C GLY A 161 -15.57 2.80 4.13
N ALA A 162 -15.85 1.57 4.58
CA ALA A 162 -15.94 0.39 3.73
C ALA A 162 -16.98 0.52 2.61
N GLU A 163 -18.15 1.08 2.90
CA GLU A 163 -19.19 1.26 1.88
C GLU A 163 -18.71 2.15 0.73
N GLN A 164 -18.07 3.28 1.05
CA GLN A 164 -17.58 4.19 0.02
C GLN A 164 -16.41 3.59 -0.76
N TYR A 165 -15.49 2.87 -0.12
CA TYR A 165 -14.42 2.17 -0.85
C TYR A 165 -14.99 1.12 -1.80
N ARG A 166 -15.98 0.31 -1.39
CA ARG A 166 -16.64 -0.66 -2.28
C ARG A 166 -17.30 0.02 -3.49
N ASN A 167 -17.98 1.15 -3.27
CA ASN A 167 -18.63 1.91 -4.35
C ASN A 167 -17.59 2.48 -5.33
N LEU A 168 -16.51 3.09 -4.84
CA LEU A 168 -15.44 3.65 -5.67
C LEU A 168 -14.74 2.57 -6.50
N LEU A 169 -14.39 1.45 -5.88
CA LEU A 169 -13.77 0.31 -6.57
C LEU A 169 -14.71 -0.28 -7.61
N GLY A 170 -15.98 -0.49 -7.26
CA GLY A 170 -17.00 -1.00 -8.18
C GLY A 170 -17.19 -0.11 -9.42
N ALA A 171 -17.14 1.21 -9.25
CA ALA A 171 -17.27 2.16 -10.36
C ALA A 171 -16.13 2.06 -11.39
N VAL A 172 -14.96 1.51 -10.98
CA VAL A 172 -13.80 1.32 -11.87
C VAL A 172 -13.55 -0.15 -12.23
N GLY A 173 -14.53 -1.03 -11.99
CA GLY A 173 -14.44 -2.45 -12.37
C GLY A 173 -13.59 -3.32 -11.44
N ILE A 174 -13.35 -2.86 -10.22
CA ILE A 174 -12.67 -3.62 -9.15
C ILE A 174 -13.72 -3.99 -8.10
N SER A 175 -13.83 -5.26 -7.74
CA SER A 175 -14.78 -5.74 -6.73
C SER A 175 -14.06 -6.25 -5.50
N VAL A 176 -14.51 -5.85 -4.32
CA VAL A 176 -14.02 -6.39 -3.05
C VAL A 176 -14.50 -7.84 -2.91
N ALA A 177 -13.56 -8.75 -2.78
CA ALA A 177 -13.80 -10.18 -2.65
C ALA A 177 -13.87 -10.62 -1.18
N GLU A 178 -13.01 -10.05 -0.33
CA GLU A 178 -12.94 -10.36 1.09
C GLU A 178 -12.57 -9.11 1.88
N GLU A 179 -13.10 -8.99 3.09
CA GLU A 179 -12.72 -8.00 4.10
C GLU A 179 -12.43 -8.72 5.41
N TYR A 180 -11.37 -8.33 6.11
CA TYR A 180 -10.96 -8.92 7.38
C TYR A 180 -10.12 -7.95 8.21
N GLU A 181 -9.85 -8.29 9.46
CA GLU A 181 -9.00 -7.51 10.36
C GLU A 181 -7.83 -8.37 10.86
N ASP A 182 -6.70 -7.71 11.15
CA ASP A 182 -5.56 -8.34 11.83
C ASP A 182 -5.60 -8.08 13.35
N GLU A 183 -4.59 -8.61 14.06
CA GLU A 183 -4.45 -8.43 15.51
C GLU A 183 -4.15 -6.98 15.94
N GLY A 184 -3.82 -6.10 14.98
CA GLY A 184 -3.61 -4.67 15.18
C GLY A 184 -4.83 -3.83 14.81
N GLU A 185 -5.99 -4.47 14.61
CA GLU A 185 -7.25 -3.83 14.20
C GLU A 185 -7.16 -3.09 12.84
N ASN A 186 -6.17 -3.46 12.00
CA ASN A 186 -6.15 -2.97 10.63
C ASN A 186 -7.21 -3.71 9.83
N HIS A 187 -8.09 -2.96 9.18
CA HIS A 187 -9.11 -3.51 8.30
C HIS A 187 -8.57 -3.59 6.86
N TYR A 188 -8.65 -4.77 6.28
CA TYR A 188 -8.15 -5.11 4.95
C TYR A 188 -9.28 -5.20 3.94
N PHE A 189 -9.01 -4.70 2.74
CA PHE A 189 -9.83 -4.89 1.54
C PHE A 189 -9.03 -5.70 0.54
N ASP A 190 -9.41 -6.95 0.32
CA ASP A 190 -8.89 -7.80 -0.75
C ASP A 190 -9.85 -7.75 -1.93
N ALA A 191 -9.38 -7.24 -3.07
CA ALA A 191 -10.21 -6.94 -4.21
C ALA A 191 -9.61 -7.48 -5.53
N LEU A 192 -10.47 -7.67 -6.52
CA LEU A 192 -10.13 -8.24 -7.83
C LEU A 192 -10.63 -7.30 -8.94
N LYS A 193 -9.76 -7.03 -9.91
CA LYS A 193 -10.18 -6.38 -11.16
C LYS A 193 -10.87 -7.38 -12.07
N GLY A 194 -12.03 -7.01 -12.64
CA GLY A 194 -12.73 -7.82 -13.62
C GLY A 194 -11.83 -8.24 -14.79
N LYS A 195 -12.04 -9.45 -15.31
CA LYS A 195 -11.41 -9.87 -16.57
C LYS A 195 -12.15 -9.20 -17.72
N ILE A 196 -11.41 -8.75 -18.73
CA ILE A 196 -12.02 -8.32 -19.98
C ILE A 196 -12.60 -9.60 -20.65
N ALA A 197 -13.91 -9.56 -20.88
CA ALA A 197 -14.61 -10.67 -21.58
C ALA A 197 -14.17 -10.76 -23.03
#